data_14831d4b24628fc2b46de323f66b4c81
#
_entry.id   14831d4b24628fc2b46de323f66b4c81
#
_cell.length_a   1.000
_cell.length_b   1.000
_cell.length_c   1.000
_cell.angle_alpha   90.00
_cell.angle_beta   90.00
_cell.angle_gamma   90.00
#
_symmetry.space_group_name_H-M   'P 1'
#
loop_
_entity.id
_entity.type
_entity.pdbx_description
1 polymer ?
#
loop_
_entity_poly.entity_id
_entity_poly.type
_entity_poly.pdbx_seq_one_letter_code
_entity_poly.pdbx_strand_id
1 'polypeptide(L)'
;MNAAKARTFSARHLAVGLAGYCAFINLYSPQSILPLLSQEFHASAAEVSTIITVSTLAVALTAPFTGAVADVLGRKRVIVAAMLVLVIPTLMVGLATSLPQLIFWRAVQGLVLPPIFAVTVAYIGDEWSTKEATTAAGIYSSGSSLGGFSGRLVTGFFADLIGWRAGFAALAAIAFAGAIAVAVLLPHERRFVRSQGLLASGRQMLAHFRNGQLLATYAVGFGVLFNFICTFTFVSFHLAAPPYNLSASWLGAIFVVYLVGSVLTPWTGWAVGRFGRRHFMVGVIAVWIAGIALTLAPSLLLIITGLALGAGCGLICQAVSTGYVTTTAKAGRSSAVGLYVTSFYTGGSFGAAVGAFAWTLGGWSACVALVAAMLVIMAAIVVLAWTGTSRQETPSPIEPA
;
A
#
# COMPACT_ATOMS: atom_id res chain seq x y z
N MET A 1 2.61 14.60 -34.41
CA MET A 1 1.66 14.32 -33.29
C MET A 1 1.23 15.68 -32.73
N ASN A 2 -0.05 16.05 -32.90
CA ASN A 2 -0.53 17.41 -32.59
C ASN A 2 -0.32 17.79 -31.13
N ALA A 3 0.10 19.03 -30.85
CA ALA A 3 0.32 19.58 -29.51
C ALA A 3 -0.89 19.37 -28.54
N ALA A 4 -2.11 19.36 -29.07
CA ALA A 4 -3.32 19.04 -28.31
C ALA A 4 -3.36 17.57 -27.84
N LYS A 5 -2.90 16.59 -28.65
CA LYS A 5 -2.78 15.18 -28.25
C LYS A 5 -1.70 14.97 -27.19
N ALA A 6 -0.57 15.68 -27.29
CA ALA A 6 0.50 15.63 -26.32
C ALA A 6 0.08 16.25 -24.98
N ARG A 7 -0.69 17.36 -24.98
CA ARG A 7 -1.26 17.97 -23.77
C ARG A 7 -2.28 17.07 -23.07
N THR A 8 -3.17 16.42 -23.83
CA THR A 8 -4.18 15.50 -23.26
C THR A 8 -3.51 14.24 -22.70
N PHE A 9 -2.45 13.74 -23.34
CA PHE A 9 -1.68 12.61 -22.85
C PHE A 9 -1.01 12.95 -21.52
N SER A 10 -0.37 14.12 -21.41
CA SER A 10 0.27 14.58 -20.18
C SER A 10 -0.73 14.78 -19.03
N ALA A 11 -1.88 15.41 -19.28
CA ALA A 11 -2.91 15.69 -18.28
C ALA A 11 -3.52 14.42 -17.66
N ARG A 12 -3.81 13.40 -18.48
CA ARG A 12 -4.35 12.11 -18.01
C ARG A 12 -3.37 11.37 -17.10
N HIS A 13 -2.08 11.37 -17.44
CA HIS A 13 -1.05 10.74 -16.63
C HIS A 13 -0.87 11.46 -15.29
N LEU A 14 -0.88 12.80 -15.31
CA LEU A 14 -0.84 13.59 -14.09
C LEU A 14 -2.04 13.30 -13.17
N ALA A 15 -3.25 13.19 -13.74
CA ALA A 15 -4.46 12.90 -12.97
C ALA A 15 -4.38 11.57 -12.22
N VAL A 16 -3.93 10.48 -12.87
CA VAL A 16 -3.80 9.18 -12.20
C VAL A 16 -2.67 9.18 -11.16
N GLY A 17 -1.57 9.89 -11.42
CA GLY A 17 -0.50 10.09 -10.44
C GLY A 17 -0.99 10.85 -9.19
N LEU A 18 -1.77 11.93 -9.40
CA LEU A 18 -2.38 12.70 -8.31
C LEU A 18 -3.41 11.89 -7.53
N ALA A 19 -4.21 11.05 -8.18
CA ALA A 19 -5.16 10.17 -7.49
C ALA A 19 -4.42 9.19 -6.55
N GLY A 20 -3.34 8.57 -7.03
CA GLY A 20 -2.47 7.73 -6.20
C GLY A 20 -1.83 8.51 -5.05
N TYR A 21 -1.28 9.68 -5.34
CA TYR A 21 -0.69 10.56 -4.34
C TYR A 21 -1.68 10.93 -3.24
N CYS A 22 -2.87 11.42 -3.59
CA CYS A 22 -3.89 11.85 -2.64
C CYS A 22 -4.44 10.71 -1.77
N ALA A 23 -4.54 9.50 -2.31
CA ALA A 23 -4.94 8.35 -1.52
C ALA A 23 -3.89 8.00 -0.46
N PHE A 24 -2.63 7.88 -0.86
CA PHE A 24 -1.58 7.39 0.03
C PHE A 24 -0.99 8.45 0.95
N ILE A 25 -1.10 9.76 0.62
CA ILE A 25 -0.72 10.84 1.54
C ILE A 25 -1.56 10.81 2.83
N ASN A 26 -2.82 10.31 2.75
CA ASN A 26 -3.73 10.22 3.88
C ASN A 26 -3.60 8.91 4.66
N LEU A 27 -3.38 7.77 3.98
CA LEU A 27 -3.52 6.44 4.58
C LEU A 27 -2.58 6.22 5.76
N TYR A 28 -1.31 6.56 5.61
CA TYR A 28 -0.29 6.27 6.61
C TYR A 28 0.30 7.52 7.29
N SER A 29 -0.27 8.69 7.04
CA SER A 29 0.21 9.97 7.59
C SER A 29 0.43 9.99 9.11
N PRO A 30 -0.36 9.30 9.97
CA PRO A 30 -0.15 9.37 11.41
C PRO A 30 1.10 8.64 11.92
N GLN A 31 1.73 7.77 11.11
CA GLN A 31 2.82 6.91 11.61
C GLN A 31 4.01 7.69 12.20
N SER A 32 4.34 8.86 11.66
CA SER A 32 5.41 9.72 12.18
C SER A 32 5.08 10.41 13.50
N ILE A 33 3.79 10.58 13.82
CA ILE A 33 3.32 11.31 14.98
C ILE A 33 2.69 10.40 16.05
N LEU A 34 2.74 9.06 15.88
CA LEU A 34 2.17 8.13 16.85
C LEU A 34 2.73 8.32 18.27
N PRO A 35 4.07 8.50 18.47
CA PRO A 35 4.61 8.78 19.79
C PRO A 35 4.06 10.07 20.41
N LEU A 36 3.87 11.12 19.61
CA LEU A 36 3.27 12.38 20.05
C LEU A 36 1.81 12.20 20.46
N LEU A 37 1.02 11.47 19.66
CA LEU A 37 -0.39 11.16 19.99
C LEU A 37 -0.51 10.30 21.26
N SER A 38 0.43 9.39 21.50
CA SER A 38 0.51 8.60 22.72
C SER A 38 0.68 9.51 23.95
N GLN A 39 1.54 10.51 23.87
CA GLN A 39 1.77 11.48 24.93
C GLN A 39 0.55 12.39 25.15
N GLU A 40 -0.03 12.92 24.07
CA GLU A 40 -1.15 13.87 24.15
C GLU A 40 -2.43 13.24 24.69
N PHE A 41 -2.73 12.01 24.28
CA PHE A 41 -3.92 11.30 24.75
C PHE A 41 -3.68 10.42 25.98
N HIS A 42 -2.47 10.47 26.57
CA HIS A 42 -2.07 9.61 27.69
C HIS A 42 -2.38 8.13 27.45
N ALA A 43 -2.17 7.68 26.22
CA ALA A 43 -2.49 6.34 25.74
C ALA A 43 -1.21 5.54 25.43
N SER A 44 -1.27 4.23 25.63
CA SER A 44 -0.17 3.33 25.29
C SER A 44 0.10 3.29 23.78
N ALA A 45 1.29 2.85 23.39
CA ALA A 45 1.63 2.62 21.98
C ALA A 45 0.63 1.63 21.33
N ALA A 46 0.14 0.66 22.08
CA ALA A 46 -0.87 -0.30 21.63
C ALA A 46 -2.21 0.38 21.32
N GLU A 47 -2.70 1.23 22.21
CA GLU A 47 -3.96 1.94 22.01
C GLU A 47 -3.88 2.91 20.83
N VAL A 48 -2.79 3.69 20.71
CA VAL A 48 -2.63 4.64 19.62
C VAL A 48 -2.44 3.92 18.27
N SER A 49 -1.77 2.76 18.22
CA SER A 49 -1.61 2.00 16.99
C SER A 49 -2.93 1.48 16.40
N THR A 50 -4.03 1.46 17.20
CA THR A 50 -5.36 1.09 16.69
C THR A 50 -5.85 2.02 15.58
N ILE A 51 -5.38 3.27 15.51
CA ILE A 51 -5.69 4.20 14.42
C ILE A 51 -5.18 3.69 13.06
N ILE A 52 -4.11 2.91 13.04
CA ILE A 52 -3.60 2.24 11.85
C ILE A 52 -4.38 0.96 11.60
N THR A 53 -4.60 0.15 12.65
CA THR A 53 -5.38 -1.09 12.58
C THR A 53 -6.76 -0.87 11.95
N VAL A 54 -7.53 0.10 12.46
CA VAL A 54 -8.90 0.34 11.99
C VAL A 54 -8.93 0.91 10.57
N SER A 55 -7.95 1.75 10.20
CA SER A 55 -7.87 2.30 8.84
C SER A 55 -7.61 1.19 7.83
N THR A 56 -6.63 0.33 8.07
CA THR A 56 -6.27 -0.77 7.17
C THR A 56 -7.36 -1.84 7.14
N LEU A 57 -8.03 -2.12 8.26
CA LEU A 57 -9.18 -3.02 8.31
C LEU A 57 -10.35 -2.48 7.49
N ALA A 58 -10.67 -1.20 7.63
CA ALA A 58 -11.72 -0.55 6.86
C ALA A 58 -11.43 -0.59 5.35
N VAL A 59 -10.16 -0.39 4.95
CA VAL A 59 -9.70 -0.60 3.57
C VAL A 59 -9.94 -2.05 3.14
N ALA A 60 -9.54 -3.04 3.93
CA ALA A 60 -9.69 -4.46 3.62
C ALA A 60 -11.16 -4.85 3.41
N LEU A 61 -12.06 -4.33 4.23
CA LEU A 61 -13.50 -4.59 4.16
C LEU A 61 -14.16 -3.94 2.94
N THR A 62 -13.70 -2.75 2.54
CA THR A 62 -14.34 -1.99 1.46
C THR A 62 -13.78 -2.34 0.07
N ALA A 63 -12.51 -2.71 -0.02
CA ALA A 63 -11.83 -2.96 -1.29
C ALA A 63 -12.55 -3.95 -2.24
N PRO A 64 -13.14 -5.08 -1.78
CA PRO A 64 -13.83 -6.02 -2.65
C PRO A 64 -15.05 -5.44 -3.37
N PHE A 65 -15.68 -4.43 -2.80
CA PHE A 65 -16.95 -3.88 -3.29
C PHE A 65 -16.77 -2.66 -4.20
N THR A 66 -15.60 -2.02 -4.17
CA THR A 66 -15.36 -0.75 -4.86
C THR A 66 -15.45 -0.86 -6.39
N GLY A 67 -14.98 -1.97 -6.94
CA GLY A 67 -15.09 -2.24 -8.38
C GLY A 67 -16.55 -2.27 -8.83
N ALA A 68 -17.40 -2.99 -8.11
CA ALA A 68 -18.81 -3.11 -8.44
C ALA A 68 -19.57 -1.78 -8.36
N VAL A 69 -19.24 -0.93 -7.37
CA VAL A 69 -19.80 0.42 -7.27
C VAL A 69 -19.36 1.27 -8.47
N ALA A 70 -18.09 1.19 -8.84
CA ALA A 70 -17.54 1.94 -9.98
C ALA A 70 -18.10 1.46 -11.32
N ASP A 71 -18.41 0.17 -11.43
CA ASP A 71 -19.03 -0.42 -12.63
C ASP A 71 -20.50 -0.01 -12.82
N VAL A 72 -21.14 0.58 -11.81
CA VAL A 72 -22.51 1.12 -11.90
C VAL A 72 -22.51 2.63 -12.09
N LEU A 73 -21.69 3.36 -11.32
CA LEU A 73 -21.72 4.82 -11.24
C LEU A 73 -20.76 5.52 -12.22
N GLY A 74 -19.84 4.76 -12.81
CA GLY A 74 -18.75 5.27 -13.63
C GLY A 74 -17.49 5.56 -12.82
N ARG A 75 -16.34 5.24 -13.41
CA ARG A 75 -15.05 5.24 -12.70
C ARG A 75 -14.58 6.63 -12.30
N LYS A 76 -14.63 7.60 -13.23
CA LYS A 76 -14.24 8.98 -12.92
C LYS A 76 -15.11 9.57 -11.80
N ARG A 77 -16.42 9.35 -11.85
CA ARG A 77 -17.34 9.87 -10.82
C ARG A 77 -17.00 9.31 -9.45
N VAL A 78 -16.75 8.01 -9.35
CA VAL A 78 -16.41 7.34 -8.10
C VAL A 78 -15.07 7.83 -7.55
N ILE A 79 -14.03 7.95 -8.38
CA ILE A 79 -12.72 8.47 -7.97
C ILE A 79 -12.86 9.89 -7.41
N VAL A 80 -13.46 10.79 -8.18
CA VAL A 80 -13.58 12.21 -7.79
C VAL A 80 -14.45 12.38 -6.55
N ALA A 81 -15.61 11.70 -6.50
CA ALA A 81 -16.49 11.76 -5.33
C ALA A 81 -15.79 11.24 -4.07
N ALA A 82 -15.08 10.11 -4.15
CA ALA A 82 -14.34 9.58 -3.02
C ALA A 82 -13.20 10.51 -2.57
N MET A 83 -12.48 11.13 -3.52
CA MET A 83 -11.43 12.12 -3.18
C MET A 83 -12.01 13.34 -2.46
N LEU A 84 -13.17 13.86 -2.89
CA LEU A 84 -13.84 14.97 -2.22
C LEU A 84 -14.37 14.57 -0.83
N VAL A 85 -14.98 13.39 -0.72
CA VAL A 85 -15.46 12.85 0.56
C VAL A 85 -14.31 12.62 1.54
N LEU A 86 -13.13 12.19 1.06
CA LEU A 86 -11.96 11.95 1.90
C LEU A 86 -11.48 13.20 2.63
N VAL A 87 -11.72 14.40 2.09
CA VAL A 87 -11.35 15.68 2.73
C VAL A 87 -12.01 15.80 4.10
N ILE A 88 -13.28 15.38 4.23
CA ILE A 88 -14.06 15.50 5.46
C ILE A 88 -13.42 14.71 6.61
N PRO A 89 -13.25 13.37 6.53
CA PRO A 89 -12.64 12.63 7.62
C PRO A 89 -11.18 13.03 7.86
N THR A 90 -10.44 13.49 6.82
CA THR A 90 -9.08 14.00 7.00
C THR A 90 -9.07 15.24 7.89
N LEU A 91 -9.97 16.20 7.65
CA LEU A 91 -10.11 17.38 8.47
C LEU A 91 -10.59 17.02 9.90
N MET A 92 -11.55 16.10 10.01
CA MET A 92 -12.10 15.66 11.29
C MET A 92 -11.05 14.93 12.16
N VAL A 93 -10.09 14.20 11.56
CA VAL A 93 -8.93 13.67 12.30
C VAL A 93 -8.15 14.80 12.95
N GLY A 94 -7.89 15.90 12.23
CA GLY A 94 -7.20 17.07 12.78
C GLY A 94 -7.98 17.80 13.87
N LEU A 95 -9.30 17.68 13.88
CA LEU A 95 -10.20 18.29 14.87
C LEU A 95 -10.53 17.35 16.05
N ALA A 96 -10.00 16.12 16.06
CA ALA A 96 -10.29 15.16 17.12
C ALA A 96 -9.76 15.63 18.48
N THR A 97 -10.63 15.56 19.50
CA THR A 97 -10.32 15.93 20.88
C THR A 97 -10.06 14.72 21.78
N SER A 98 -10.32 13.50 21.28
CA SER A 98 -10.09 12.25 22.00
C SER A 98 -9.60 11.16 21.06
N LEU A 99 -8.89 10.16 21.61
CA LEU A 99 -8.41 9.02 20.86
C LEU A 99 -9.54 8.21 20.19
N PRO A 100 -10.69 7.91 20.86
CA PRO A 100 -11.82 7.24 20.21
C PRO A 100 -12.38 8.00 19.01
N GLN A 101 -12.48 9.34 19.09
CA GLN A 101 -12.91 10.17 17.97
C GLN A 101 -11.93 10.10 16.80
N LEU A 102 -10.64 10.13 17.09
CA LEU A 102 -9.59 9.98 16.08
C LEU A 102 -9.66 8.59 15.41
N ILE A 103 -9.80 7.52 16.20
CA ILE A 103 -9.99 6.15 15.71
C ILE A 103 -11.21 6.05 14.78
N PHE A 104 -12.34 6.65 15.17
CA PHE A 104 -13.55 6.67 14.35
C PHE A 104 -13.31 7.31 12.97
N TRP A 105 -12.73 8.51 12.95
CA TRP A 105 -12.48 9.21 11.68
C TRP A 105 -11.42 8.51 10.83
N ARG A 106 -10.46 7.82 11.46
CA ARG A 106 -9.50 6.96 10.75
C ARG A 106 -10.17 5.73 10.11
N ALA A 107 -11.18 5.15 10.78
CA ALA A 107 -11.99 4.10 10.17
C ALA A 107 -12.77 4.64 8.96
N VAL A 108 -13.41 5.80 9.07
CA VAL A 108 -14.13 6.45 7.96
C VAL A 108 -13.19 6.75 6.78
N GLN A 109 -11.97 7.25 7.03
CA GLN A 109 -10.96 7.41 5.97
C GLN A 109 -10.67 6.08 5.26
N GLY A 110 -10.50 5.00 6.03
CA GLY A 110 -10.24 3.67 5.48
C GLY A 110 -11.35 3.16 4.56
N LEU A 111 -12.61 3.47 4.85
CA LEU A 111 -13.75 3.11 4.00
C LEU A 111 -13.75 3.87 2.66
N VAL A 112 -13.26 5.11 2.66
CA VAL A 112 -13.30 6.01 1.49
C VAL A 112 -12.09 5.82 0.55
N LEU A 113 -10.98 5.30 1.04
CA LEU A 113 -9.73 5.18 0.28
C LEU A 113 -9.77 4.18 -0.88
N PRO A 114 -10.33 2.95 -0.76
CA PRO A 114 -10.35 1.97 -1.84
C PRO A 114 -11.02 2.46 -3.13
N PRO A 115 -12.14 3.19 -3.09
CA PRO A 115 -12.71 3.81 -4.30
C PRO A 115 -11.74 4.71 -5.06
N ILE A 116 -10.76 5.31 -4.39
CA ILE A 116 -9.76 6.15 -5.05
C ILE A 116 -8.71 5.26 -5.72
N PHE A 117 -8.01 4.41 -4.95
CA PHE A 117 -6.85 3.70 -5.49
C PHE A 117 -7.22 2.49 -6.36
N ALA A 118 -8.20 1.66 -5.97
CA ALA A 118 -8.56 0.48 -6.74
C ALA A 118 -9.26 0.83 -8.06
N VAL A 119 -10.14 1.85 -8.03
CA VAL A 119 -10.85 2.29 -9.23
C VAL A 119 -9.93 3.03 -10.19
N THR A 120 -8.91 3.77 -9.69
CA THR A 120 -7.91 4.40 -10.56
C THR A 120 -7.08 3.35 -11.32
N VAL A 121 -6.66 2.27 -10.65
CA VAL A 121 -5.95 1.16 -11.32
C VAL A 121 -6.82 0.50 -12.39
N ALA A 122 -8.10 0.28 -12.09
CA ALA A 122 -9.05 -0.27 -13.06
C ALA A 122 -9.29 0.70 -14.24
N TYR A 123 -9.42 2.00 -13.98
CA TYR A 123 -9.53 3.04 -15.01
C TYR A 123 -8.31 3.03 -15.94
N ILE A 124 -7.09 2.88 -15.38
CA ILE A 124 -5.87 2.76 -16.19
C ILE A 124 -5.95 1.55 -17.13
N GLY A 125 -6.37 0.39 -16.61
CA GLY A 125 -6.48 -0.84 -17.40
C GLY A 125 -7.46 -0.75 -18.56
N ASP A 126 -8.56 0.00 -18.39
CA ASP A 126 -9.61 0.09 -19.40
C ASP A 126 -9.36 1.17 -20.47
N GLU A 127 -8.79 2.32 -20.07
CA GLU A 127 -8.75 3.51 -20.91
C GLU A 127 -7.45 3.66 -21.71
N TRP A 128 -6.38 2.92 -21.36
CA TRP A 128 -5.12 2.96 -22.09
C TRP A 128 -4.89 1.69 -22.92
N SER A 129 -4.11 1.81 -23.98
CA SER A 129 -3.53 0.63 -24.67
C SER A 129 -2.56 -0.09 -23.74
N THR A 130 -2.33 -1.38 -23.94
CA THR A 130 -1.47 -2.21 -23.08
C THR A 130 -0.10 -1.58 -22.79
N LYS A 131 0.53 -0.99 -23.83
CA LYS A 131 1.84 -0.32 -23.69
C LYS A 131 1.76 0.95 -22.87
N GLU A 132 0.74 1.78 -23.12
CA GLU A 132 0.53 3.05 -22.41
C GLU A 132 0.04 2.82 -20.97
N ALA A 133 -0.76 1.77 -20.73
CA ALA A 133 -1.24 1.38 -19.41
C ALA A 133 -0.07 1.08 -18.45
N THR A 134 1.01 0.47 -18.94
CA THR A 134 2.23 0.23 -18.14
C THR A 134 2.87 1.55 -17.68
N THR A 135 2.94 2.54 -18.58
CA THR A 135 3.46 3.87 -18.24
C THR A 135 2.55 4.59 -17.23
N ALA A 136 1.23 4.57 -17.45
CA ALA A 136 0.26 5.18 -16.56
C ALA A 136 0.27 4.51 -15.17
N ALA A 137 0.38 3.19 -15.09
CA ALA A 137 0.52 2.44 -13.84
C ALA A 137 1.83 2.78 -13.11
N GLY A 138 2.92 2.99 -13.85
CA GLY A 138 4.20 3.45 -13.28
C GLY A 138 4.07 4.84 -12.66
N ILE A 139 3.42 5.78 -13.34
CA ILE A 139 3.16 7.14 -12.83
C ILE A 139 2.24 7.10 -11.60
N TYR A 140 1.19 6.30 -11.64
CA TYR A 140 0.32 6.05 -10.50
C TYR A 140 1.09 5.51 -9.30
N SER A 141 1.94 4.49 -9.50
CA SER A 141 2.76 3.88 -8.46
C SER A 141 3.75 4.88 -7.86
N SER A 142 4.40 5.70 -8.69
CA SER A 142 5.28 6.78 -8.23
C SER A 142 4.53 7.82 -7.40
N GLY A 143 3.34 8.23 -7.86
CA GLY A 143 2.45 9.11 -7.10
C GLY A 143 2.07 8.52 -5.76
N SER A 144 1.70 7.24 -5.71
CA SER A 144 1.35 6.52 -4.47
C SER A 144 2.53 6.47 -3.48
N SER A 145 3.73 6.17 -3.96
CA SER A 145 4.93 6.12 -3.13
C SER A 145 5.31 7.49 -2.57
N LEU A 146 5.28 8.52 -3.43
CA LEU A 146 5.51 9.91 -3.01
C LEU A 146 4.45 10.37 -2.01
N GLY A 147 3.17 10.03 -2.23
CA GLY A 147 2.09 10.32 -1.31
C GLY A 147 2.33 9.65 0.05
N GLY A 148 2.65 8.38 0.05
CA GLY A 148 2.93 7.64 1.28
C GLY A 148 4.10 8.22 2.09
N PHE A 149 5.17 8.65 1.44
CA PHE A 149 6.29 9.34 2.09
C PHE A 149 5.89 10.74 2.56
N SER A 150 5.38 11.58 1.65
CA SER A 150 5.11 12.98 1.95
C SER A 150 4.03 13.19 3.01
N GLY A 151 3.05 12.27 3.12
CA GLY A 151 2.03 12.36 4.18
C GLY A 151 2.63 12.30 5.58
N ARG A 152 3.58 11.39 5.80
CA ARG A 152 4.29 11.27 7.09
C ARG A 152 5.23 12.45 7.33
N LEU A 153 5.89 12.93 6.27
CA LEU A 153 6.76 14.10 6.36
C LEU A 153 5.96 15.37 6.70
N VAL A 154 4.85 15.61 6.01
CA VAL A 154 3.97 16.76 6.24
C VAL A 154 3.42 16.74 7.66
N THR A 155 2.86 15.62 8.11
CA THR A 155 2.32 15.55 9.49
C THR A 155 3.42 15.69 10.54
N GLY A 156 4.59 15.09 10.34
CA GLY A 156 5.73 15.26 11.24
C GLY A 156 6.25 16.70 11.29
N PHE A 157 6.41 17.33 10.12
CA PHE A 157 6.89 18.71 10.03
C PHE A 157 5.95 19.71 10.71
N PHE A 158 4.66 19.62 10.41
CA PHE A 158 3.68 20.50 11.07
C PHE A 158 3.54 20.20 12.57
N ALA A 159 3.71 18.94 12.98
CA ALA A 159 3.66 18.55 14.38
C ALA A 159 4.72 19.27 15.24
N ASP A 160 5.96 19.39 14.71
CA ASP A 160 7.03 20.09 15.39
C ASP A 160 6.89 21.63 15.32
N LEU A 161 6.26 22.17 14.25
CA LEU A 161 6.22 23.60 14.01
C LEU A 161 5.05 24.30 14.73
N ILE A 162 3.82 23.79 14.53
CA ILE A 162 2.56 24.44 15.00
C ILE A 162 1.52 23.43 15.51
N GLY A 163 1.90 22.16 15.62
CA GLY A 163 1.06 21.07 16.11
C GLY A 163 0.51 20.15 15.02
N TRP A 164 0.30 18.89 15.37
CA TRP A 164 -0.11 17.83 14.44
C TRP A 164 -1.48 18.08 13.77
N ARG A 165 -2.36 18.83 14.42
CA ARG A 165 -3.67 19.22 13.87
C ARG A 165 -3.54 20.03 12.60
N ALA A 166 -2.55 20.94 12.55
CA ALA A 166 -2.24 21.70 11.35
C ALA A 166 -1.74 20.81 10.21
N GLY A 167 -1.01 19.72 10.53
CA GLY A 167 -0.62 18.71 9.56
C GLY A 167 -1.81 18.08 8.85
N PHE A 168 -2.86 17.71 9.57
CA PHE A 168 -4.10 17.17 8.97
C PHE A 168 -4.89 18.21 8.19
N ALA A 169 -4.90 19.48 8.65
CA ALA A 169 -5.49 20.56 7.86
C ALA A 169 -4.75 20.76 6.53
N ALA A 170 -3.42 20.70 6.54
CA ALA A 170 -2.60 20.74 5.32
C ALA A 170 -2.89 19.53 4.40
N LEU A 171 -2.99 18.32 4.95
CA LEU A 171 -3.37 17.12 4.18
C LEU A 171 -4.76 17.26 3.56
N ALA A 172 -5.73 17.79 4.30
CA ALA A 172 -7.08 18.04 3.79
C ALA A 172 -7.07 19.06 2.64
N ALA A 173 -6.30 20.15 2.76
CA ALA A 173 -6.13 21.14 1.70
C ALA A 173 -5.47 20.53 0.45
N ILE A 174 -4.41 19.72 0.60
CA ILE A 174 -3.76 19.01 -0.49
C ILE A 174 -4.72 18.01 -1.15
N ALA A 175 -5.48 17.23 -0.35
CA ALA A 175 -6.46 16.28 -0.86
C ALA A 175 -7.58 16.99 -1.64
N PHE A 176 -8.06 18.13 -1.16
CA PHE A 176 -9.07 18.94 -1.85
C PHE A 176 -8.55 19.51 -3.17
N ALA A 177 -7.37 20.13 -3.16
CA ALA A 177 -6.74 20.63 -4.39
C ALA A 177 -6.50 19.50 -5.41
N GLY A 178 -6.03 18.34 -4.93
CA GLY A 178 -5.85 17.14 -5.75
C GLY A 178 -7.17 16.62 -6.33
N ALA A 179 -8.26 16.62 -5.54
CA ALA A 179 -9.59 16.22 -6.01
C ALA A 179 -10.08 17.12 -7.14
N ILE A 180 -9.92 18.43 -7.01
CA ILE A 180 -10.28 19.41 -8.06
C ILE A 180 -9.39 19.19 -9.31
N ALA A 181 -8.09 19.03 -9.13
CA ALA A 181 -7.18 18.76 -10.24
C ALA A 181 -7.56 17.46 -10.99
N VAL A 182 -7.84 16.37 -10.27
CA VAL A 182 -8.29 15.12 -10.88
C VAL A 182 -9.66 15.28 -11.56
N ALA A 183 -10.60 16.01 -10.96
CA ALA A 183 -11.91 16.28 -11.57
C ALA A 183 -11.79 16.96 -12.93
N VAL A 184 -10.84 17.90 -13.06
CA VAL A 184 -10.60 18.67 -14.31
C VAL A 184 -9.77 17.87 -15.30
N LEU A 185 -8.69 17.22 -14.84
CA LEU A 185 -7.69 16.59 -15.72
C LEU A 185 -8.05 15.18 -16.17
N LEU A 186 -8.83 14.42 -15.35
CA LEU A 186 -9.20 13.04 -15.67
C LEU A 186 -10.39 13.07 -16.65
N PRO A 187 -10.26 12.54 -17.88
CA PRO A 187 -11.38 12.46 -18.81
C PRO A 187 -12.46 11.48 -18.32
N HIS A 188 -13.67 11.63 -18.86
CA HIS A 188 -14.69 10.60 -18.68
C HIS A 188 -14.27 9.32 -19.40
N GLU A 189 -14.62 8.20 -18.83
CA GLU A 189 -14.40 6.88 -19.42
C GLU A 189 -15.10 6.74 -20.77
N ARG A 190 -14.41 6.15 -21.75
CA ARG A 190 -14.92 5.91 -23.11
C ARG A 190 -15.21 4.43 -23.38
N ARG A 191 -14.54 3.54 -22.65
CA ARG A 191 -14.64 2.08 -22.82
C ARG A 191 -15.38 1.40 -21.68
N PHE A 192 -16.21 2.16 -20.97
CA PHE A 192 -16.96 1.65 -19.83
C PHE A 192 -18.01 0.63 -20.29
N VAL A 193 -17.86 -0.62 -19.81
CA VAL A 193 -18.85 -1.68 -19.99
C VAL A 193 -19.45 -1.98 -18.63
N ARG A 194 -20.76 -1.78 -18.49
CA ARG A 194 -21.48 -2.04 -17.25
C ARG A 194 -21.39 -3.53 -16.90
N SER A 195 -20.93 -3.87 -15.70
CA SER A 195 -20.73 -5.26 -15.26
C SER A 195 -22.06 -6.01 -15.10
N GLN A 196 -22.01 -7.36 -15.25
CA GLN A 196 -23.16 -8.25 -15.18
C GLN A 196 -23.70 -8.50 -13.75
N GLY A 197 -23.28 -7.70 -12.76
CA GLY A 197 -23.84 -7.70 -11.40
C GLY A 197 -22.96 -8.35 -10.32
N LEU A 198 -23.22 -7.93 -9.08
CA LEU A 198 -22.50 -8.33 -7.85
C LEU A 198 -22.46 -9.84 -7.58
N LEU A 199 -23.54 -10.56 -7.94
CA LEU A 199 -23.67 -12.00 -7.68
C LEU A 199 -22.69 -12.83 -8.53
N ALA A 200 -22.47 -12.46 -9.79
CA ALA A 200 -21.53 -13.15 -10.67
C ALA A 200 -20.09 -12.97 -10.18
N SER A 201 -19.74 -11.76 -9.75
CA SER A 201 -18.43 -11.45 -9.16
C SER A 201 -18.20 -12.22 -7.85
N GLY A 202 -19.20 -12.32 -6.99
CA GLY A 202 -19.12 -13.08 -5.72
C GLY A 202 -18.85 -14.57 -5.95
N ARG A 203 -19.51 -15.18 -6.93
CA ARG A 203 -19.28 -16.60 -7.28
C ARG A 203 -17.88 -16.85 -7.81
N GLN A 204 -17.34 -15.93 -8.61
CA GLN A 204 -15.95 -15.99 -9.07
C GLN A 204 -14.95 -15.83 -7.92
N MET A 205 -15.22 -14.95 -6.97
CA MET A 205 -14.40 -14.79 -5.77
C MET A 205 -14.31 -16.09 -4.97
N LEU A 206 -15.43 -16.76 -4.75
CA LEU A 206 -15.48 -18.05 -4.04
C LEU A 206 -14.69 -19.16 -4.78
N ALA A 207 -14.71 -19.15 -6.11
CA ALA A 207 -13.94 -20.12 -6.90
C ALA A 207 -12.42 -19.99 -6.71
N HIS A 208 -11.90 -18.78 -6.45
CA HIS A 208 -10.46 -18.55 -6.21
C HIS A 208 -9.97 -19.20 -4.91
N PHE A 209 -10.83 -19.41 -3.91
CA PHE A 209 -10.46 -20.12 -2.67
C PHE A 209 -10.16 -21.61 -2.88
N ARG A 210 -10.49 -22.17 -4.03
CA ARG A 210 -10.12 -23.55 -4.40
C ARG A 210 -8.73 -23.66 -5.05
N ASN A 211 -8.09 -22.54 -5.36
CA ASN A 211 -6.75 -22.54 -5.97
C ASN A 211 -5.68 -22.33 -4.90
N GLY A 212 -4.96 -23.40 -4.52
CA GLY A 212 -3.94 -23.36 -3.50
C GLY A 212 -2.79 -22.38 -3.79
N GLN A 213 -2.43 -22.15 -5.05
CA GLN A 213 -1.40 -21.17 -5.42
C GLN A 213 -1.85 -19.72 -5.19
N LEU A 214 -3.13 -19.43 -5.49
CA LEU A 214 -3.70 -18.12 -5.17
C LEU A 214 -3.79 -17.91 -3.67
N LEU A 215 -4.25 -18.91 -2.91
CA LEU A 215 -4.30 -18.83 -1.44
C LEU A 215 -2.91 -18.59 -0.84
N ALA A 216 -1.91 -19.32 -1.29
CA ALA A 216 -0.52 -19.12 -0.87
C ALA A 216 -0.04 -17.69 -1.19
N THR A 217 -0.41 -17.16 -2.37
CA THR A 217 -0.01 -15.80 -2.77
C THR A 217 -0.76 -14.74 -1.96
N TYR A 218 -2.02 -14.98 -1.58
CA TYR A 218 -2.76 -14.13 -0.66
C TYR A 218 -2.13 -14.12 0.72
N ALA A 219 -1.69 -15.28 1.23
CA ALA A 219 -0.97 -15.37 2.50
C ALA A 219 0.38 -14.65 2.48
N VAL A 220 1.11 -14.73 1.36
CA VAL A 220 2.34 -13.93 1.17
C VAL A 220 2.01 -12.43 1.15
N GLY A 221 0.97 -12.00 0.43
CA GLY A 221 0.51 -10.61 0.43
C GLY A 221 0.12 -10.10 1.81
N PHE A 222 -0.59 -10.92 2.60
CA PHE A 222 -0.88 -10.66 4.01
C PHE A 222 0.42 -10.40 4.80
N GLY A 223 1.40 -11.29 4.69
CA GLY A 223 2.68 -11.15 5.39
C GLY A 223 3.47 -9.91 4.95
N VAL A 224 3.40 -9.50 3.69
CA VAL A 224 4.08 -8.28 3.21
C VAL A 224 3.58 -7.06 3.97
N LEU A 225 2.28 -6.78 3.99
CA LEU A 225 1.80 -5.58 4.68
C LEU A 225 1.83 -5.72 6.19
N PHE A 226 1.67 -6.95 6.74
CA PHE A 226 1.90 -7.23 8.14
C PHE A 226 3.28 -6.73 8.58
N ASN A 227 4.34 -7.13 7.89
CA ASN A 227 5.71 -6.75 8.20
C ASN A 227 5.95 -5.25 8.04
N PHE A 228 5.41 -4.64 6.96
CA PHE A 228 5.49 -3.20 6.77
C PHE A 228 4.87 -2.43 7.92
N ILE A 229 3.62 -2.76 8.25
CA ILE A 229 2.89 -2.00 9.28
C ILE A 229 3.51 -2.21 10.65
N CYS A 230 3.86 -3.45 11.02
CA CYS A 230 4.55 -3.72 12.27
C CYS A 230 5.85 -2.92 12.36
N THR A 231 6.74 -3.05 11.37
CA THR A 231 8.04 -2.36 11.35
C THR A 231 7.87 -0.84 11.45
N PHE A 232 7.12 -0.25 10.52
CA PHE A 232 7.08 1.21 10.37
C PHE A 232 6.14 1.92 11.35
N THR A 233 5.28 1.19 12.05
CA THR A 233 4.52 1.74 13.17
C THR A 233 5.38 1.79 14.43
N PHE A 234 6.04 0.69 14.79
CA PHE A 234 6.73 0.59 16.08
C PHE A 234 8.17 1.13 16.06
N VAL A 235 8.82 1.20 14.89
CA VAL A 235 10.12 1.90 14.79
C VAL A 235 9.99 3.39 15.14
N SER A 236 8.84 4.02 14.89
CA SER A 236 8.61 5.42 15.28
C SER A 236 8.66 5.60 16.79
N PHE A 237 8.10 4.66 17.56
CA PHE A 237 8.21 4.67 19.03
C PHE A 237 9.65 4.39 19.50
N HIS A 238 10.34 3.45 18.84
CA HIS A 238 11.72 3.14 19.17
C HIS A 238 12.65 4.33 18.97
N LEU A 239 12.51 5.04 17.87
CA LEU A 239 13.35 6.18 17.53
C LEU A 239 12.95 7.49 18.20
N ALA A 240 11.72 7.61 18.70
CA ALA A 240 11.29 8.73 19.53
C ALA A 240 11.82 8.63 20.97
N ALA A 241 12.19 7.42 21.43
CA ALA A 241 12.71 7.16 22.76
C ALA A 241 14.24 7.35 22.82
N PRO A 242 14.84 7.51 24.06
CA PRO A 242 16.28 7.46 24.22
C PRO A 242 16.88 6.16 23.68
N PRO A 243 18.08 6.19 23.12
CA PRO A 243 19.02 7.32 23.04
C PRO A 243 18.79 8.26 21.84
N TYR A 244 17.87 7.94 20.92
CA TYR A 244 17.72 8.67 19.65
C TYR A 244 16.95 9.99 19.78
N ASN A 245 15.85 9.99 20.53
CA ASN A 245 15.01 11.17 20.78
C ASN A 245 14.64 11.96 19.51
N LEU A 246 14.30 11.26 18.41
CA LEU A 246 13.98 11.91 17.15
C LEU A 246 12.62 12.63 17.25
N SER A 247 12.58 13.85 16.73
CA SER A 247 11.34 14.63 16.62
C SER A 247 10.42 14.05 15.53
N ALA A 248 9.15 14.48 15.53
CA ALA A 248 8.15 14.03 14.56
C ALA A 248 8.57 14.31 13.10
N SER A 249 9.25 15.42 12.82
CA SER A 249 9.81 15.74 11.51
C SER A 249 10.85 14.73 11.06
N TRP A 250 11.79 14.37 11.94
CA TRP A 250 12.81 13.36 11.63
C TRP A 250 12.21 11.98 11.46
N LEU A 251 11.24 11.61 12.31
CA LEU A 251 10.48 10.37 12.14
C LEU A 251 9.77 10.33 10.79
N GLY A 252 9.17 11.45 10.35
CA GLY A 252 8.56 11.57 9.02
C GLY A 252 9.58 11.48 7.89
N ALA A 253 10.76 12.08 8.05
CA ALA A 253 11.83 12.07 7.04
C ALA A 253 12.41 10.66 6.81
N ILE A 254 12.48 9.81 7.84
CA ILE A 254 12.97 8.42 7.71
C ILE A 254 12.18 7.64 6.65
N PHE A 255 10.91 7.95 6.45
CA PHE A 255 10.10 7.27 5.44
C PHE A 255 10.55 7.53 3.99
N VAL A 256 11.54 8.38 3.76
CA VAL A 256 12.22 8.51 2.46
C VAL A 256 12.77 7.16 1.98
N VAL A 257 13.08 6.23 2.89
CA VAL A 257 13.53 4.87 2.58
C VAL A 257 12.55 4.09 1.69
N TYR A 258 11.25 4.45 1.67
CA TYR A 258 10.27 3.87 0.75
C TYR A 258 10.59 4.15 -0.72
N LEU A 259 11.27 5.27 -1.02
CA LEU A 259 11.66 5.61 -2.38
C LEU A 259 12.69 4.63 -2.95
N VAL A 260 13.50 3.98 -2.08
CA VAL A 260 14.43 2.91 -2.49
C VAL A 260 13.68 1.78 -3.20
N GLY A 261 12.56 1.35 -2.62
CA GLY A 261 11.72 0.32 -3.24
C GLY A 261 11.09 0.76 -4.56
N SER A 262 10.68 2.03 -4.66
CA SER A 262 10.12 2.58 -5.89
C SER A 262 11.15 2.58 -7.03
N VAL A 263 12.42 2.85 -6.71
CA VAL A 263 13.54 2.79 -7.66
C VAL A 263 13.87 1.35 -8.05
N LEU A 264 13.81 0.40 -7.13
CA LEU A 264 14.18 -0.99 -7.37
C LEU A 264 13.09 -1.82 -8.06
N THR A 265 11.82 -1.51 -7.84
CA THR A 265 10.68 -2.28 -8.36
C THR A 265 10.69 -2.48 -9.89
N PRO A 266 11.07 -1.52 -10.75
CA PRO A 266 11.11 -1.71 -12.20
C PRO A 266 12.00 -2.86 -12.66
N TRP A 267 13.06 -3.19 -11.95
CA TRP A 267 13.96 -4.31 -12.30
C TRP A 267 13.45 -5.68 -11.87
N THR A 268 12.35 -5.75 -11.12
CA THR A 268 11.75 -6.99 -10.62
C THR A 268 11.43 -7.98 -11.74
N GLY A 269 10.89 -7.49 -12.87
CA GLY A 269 10.55 -8.34 -14.01
C GLY A 269 11.78 -9.03 -14.63
N TRP A 270 12.86 -8.29 -14.81
CA TRP A 270 14.13 -8.83 -15.29
C TRP A 270 14.70 -9.88 -14.31
N ALA A 271 14.71 -9.56 -13.02
CA ALA A 271 15.23 -10.46 -11.98
C ALA A 271 14.42 -11.77 -11.89
N VAL A 272 13.10 -11.68 -11.95
CA VAL A 272 12.20 -12.85 -11.98
C VAL A 272 12.47 -13.71 -13.23
N GLY A 273 12.68 -13.09 -14.39
CA GLY A 273 13.04 -13.79 -15.62
C GLY A 273 14.40 -14.50 -15.53
N ARG A 274 15.39 -13.89 -14.85
CA ARG A 274 16.76 -14.42 -14.74
C ARG A 274 16.91 -15.53 -13.71
N PHE A 275 16.30 -15.35 -12.51
CA PHE A 275 16.50 -16.25 -11.37
C PHE A 275 15.33 -17.19 -11.12
N GLY A 276 14.21 -16.97 -11.80
CA GLY A 276 12.94 -17.64 -11.51
C GLY A 276 12.24 -17.01 -10.29
N ARG A 277 10.92 -16.97 -10.36
CA ARG A 277 10.07 -16.28 -9.36
C ARG A 277 10.29 -16.76 -7.94
N ARG A 278 10.33 -18.08 -7.72
CA ARG A 278 10.47 -18.72 -6.41
C ARG A 278 11.82 -18.38 -5.76
N HIS A 279 12.93 -18.60 -6.46
CA HIS A 279 14.27 -18.36 -5.93
C HIS A 279 14.51 -16.89 -5.67
N PHE A 280 14.09 -16.03 -6.60
CA PHE A 280 14.18 -14.58 -6.42
C PHE A 280 13.42 -14.11 -5.18
N MET A 281 12.18 -14.58 -4.99
CA MET A 281 11.36 -14.20 -3.82
C MET A 281 12.00 -14.63 -2.50
N VAL A 282 12.53 -15.85 -2.42
CA VAL A 282 13.24 -16.34 -1.21
C VAL A 282 14.49 -15.50 -0.94
N GLY A 283 15.27 -15.16 -1.97
CA GLY A 283 16.44 -14.29 -1.82
C GLY A 283 16.08 -12.90 -1.30
N VAL A 284 15.01 -12.29 -1.84
CA VAL A 284 14.52 -10.98 -1.37
C VAL A 284 14.05 -11.06 0.08
N ILE A 285 13.35 -12.12 0.48
CA ILE A 285 12.93 -12.32 1.89
C ILE A 285 14.14 -12.48 2.80
N ALA A 286 15.18 -13.22 2.39
CA ALA A 286 16.40 -13.37 3.15
C ALA A 286 17.12 -12.02 3.38
N VAL A 287 17.19 -11.16 2.35
CA VAL A 287 17.72 -9.80 2.47
C VAL A 287 16.85 -8.96 3.42
N TRP A 288 15.53 -9.14 3.39
CA TRP A 288 14.63 -8.44 4.32
C TRP A 288 14.86 -8.86 5.77
N ILE A 289 15.04 -10.16 6.03
CA ILE A 289 15.38 -10.67 7.37
C ILE A 289 16.71 -10.04 7.85
N ALA A 290 17.72 -10.00 7.01
CA ALA A 290 18.99 -9.34 7.35
C ALA A 290 18.77 -7.83 7.61
N GLY A 291 17.96 -7.17 6.80
CA GLY A 291 17.62 -5.74 6.97
C GLY A 291 16.93 -5.47 8.30
N ILE A 292 15.90 -6.26 8.67
CA ILE A 292 15.22 -6.04 9.96
C ILE A 292 16.14 -6.36 11.15
N ALA A 293 17.04 -7.34 11.03
CA ALA A 293 18.03 -7.64 12.07
C ALA A 293 19.02 -6.49 12.28
N LEU A 294 19.42 -5.76 11.22
CA LEU A 294 20.27 -4.56 11.33
C LEU A 294 19.64 -3.48 12.20
N THR A 295 18.32 -3.41 12.27
CA THR A 295 17.62 -2.41 13.08
C THR A 295 17.75 -2.63 14.60
N LEU A 296 18.32 -3.76 15.03
CA LEU A 296 18.67 -4.02 16.44
C LEU A 296 20.00 -3.36 16.85
N ALA A 297 20.80 -2.93 15.89
CA ALA A 297 22.04 -2.25 16.18
C ALA A 297 21.78 -0.85 16.79
N PRO A 298 22.64 -0.36 17.70
CA PRO A 298 22.45 0.94 18.32
C PRO A 298 22.75 2.13 17.39
N SER A 299 23.30 1.89 16.22
CA SER A 299 23.65 2.93 15.23
C SER A 299 22.43 3.32 14.40
N LEU A 300 22.07 4.60 14.42
CA LEU A 300 20.99 5.16 13.60
C LEU A 300 21.19 4.89 12.10
N LEU A 301 22.43 4.92 11.62
CA LEU A 301 22.77 4.62 10.23
C LEU A 301 22.41 3.17 9.87
N LEU A 302 22.73 2.21 10.74
CA LEU A 302 22.39 0.79 10.53
C LEU A 302 20.87 0.58 10.58
N ILE A 303 20.18 1.25 11.49
CA ILE A 303 18.72 1.23 11.55
C ILE A 303 18.12 1.73 10.24
N ILE A 304 18.53 2.91 9.75
CA ILE A 304 18.03 3.48 8.49
C ILE A 304 18.35 2.56 7.31
N THR A 305 19.55 1.97 7.28
CA THR A 305 19.94 1.01 6.24
C THR A 305 19.05 -0.22 6.27
N GLY A 306 18.81 -0.77 7.46
CA GLY A 306 17.91 -1.91 7.66
C GLY A 306 16.47 -1.61 7.22
N LEU A 307 15.96 -0.43 7.55
CA LEU A 307 14.63 0.03 7.11
C LEU A 307 14.58 0.22 5.58
N ALA A 308 15.65 0.74 4.96
CA ALA A 308 15.72 0.90 3.51
C ALA A 308 15.72 -0.46 2.79
N LEU A 309 16.48 -1.43 3.30
CA LEU A 309 16.44 -2.81 2.80
C LEU A 309 15.03 -3.42 2.95
N GLY A 310 14.43 -3.26 4.14
CA GLY A 310 13.08 -3.76 4.41
C GLY A 310 12.04 -3.12 3.48
N ALA A 311 12.07 -1.81 3.29
CA ALA A 311 11.18 -1.09 2.40
C ALA A 311 11.35 -1.54 0.94
N GLY A 312 12.60 -1.66 0.48
CA GLY A 312 12.92 -2.13 -0.87
C GLY A 312 12.42 -3.55 -1.11
N CYS A 313 12.78 -4.48 -0.22
CA CYS A 313 12.39 -5.88 -0.32
C CYS A 313 10.87 -6.06 -0.26
N GLY A 314 10.19 -5.34 0.61
CA GLY A 314 8.74 -5.46 0.74
C GLY A 314 7.98 -4.98 -0.49
N LEU A 315 8.38 -3.86 -1.13
CA LEU A 315 7.79 -3.40 -2.40
C LEU A 315 8.08 -4.37 -3.55
N ILE A 316 9.27 -4.98 -3.59
CA ILE A 316 9.61 -6.06 -4.54
C ILE A 316 8.69 -7.27 -4.29
N CYS A 317 8.55 -7.73 -3.03
CA CYS A 317 7.67 -8.84 -2.68
C CYS A 317 6.21 -8.57 -3.08
N GLN A 318 5.71 -7.35 -2.87
CA GLN A 318 4.38 -6.92 -3.29
C GLN A 318 4.22 -7.00 -4.82
N ALA A 319 5.19 -6.48 -5.59
CA ALA A 319 5.17 -6.49 -7.05
C ALA A 319 5.18 -7.92 -7.62
N VAL A 320 6.07 -8.79 -7.09
CA VAL A 320 6.16 -10.20 -7.49
C VAL A 320 4.86 -10.95 -7.19
N SER A 321 4.29 -10.75 -5.99
CA SER A 321 3.06 -11.41 -5.56
C SER A 321 1.86 -10.96 -6.41
N THR A 322 1.70 -9.66 -6.64
CA THR A 322 0.65 -9.12 -7.50
C THR A 322 0.76 -9.65 -8.93
N GLY A 323 1.98 -9.68 -9.49
CA GLY A 323 2.25 -10.28 -10.79
C GLY A 323 1.93 -11.78 -10.84
N TYR A 324 2.15 -12.51 -9.74
CA TYR A 324 1.82 -13.95 -9.67
C TYR A 324 0.31 -14.18 -9.62
N VAL A 325 -0.45 -13.37 -8.88
CA VAL A 325 -1.91 -13.43 -8.89
C VAL A 325 -2.46 -13.28 -10.31
N THR A 326 -2.00 -12.28 -11.05
CA THR A 326 -2.51 -11.98 -12.41
C THR A 326 -2.18 -13.07 -13.43
N THR A 327 -1.05 -13.80 -13.25
CA THR A 327 -0.66 -14.91 -14.13
C THR A 327 -1.30 -16.24 -13.75
N THR A 328 -1.61 -16.44 -12.45
CA THR A 328 -2.18 -17.68 -11.92
C THR A 328 -3.71 -17.71 -12.06
N ALA A 329 -4.37 -16.57 -12.01
CA ALA A 329 -5.81 -16.47 -12.19
C ALA A 329 -6.19 -16.64 -13.66
N LYS A 330 -6.70 -17.84 -14.03
CA LYS A 330 -7.13 -18.17 -15.40
C LYS A 330 -8.42 -17.42 -15.80
N ALA A 331 -9.31 -17.15 -14.86
CA ALA A 331 -10.56 -16.41 -15.04
C ALA A 331 -10.75 -15.45 -13.86
N GLY A 332 -11.55 -14.40 -14.01
CA GLY A 332 -11.87 -13.47 -12.92
C GLY A 332 -10.64 -12.76 -12.34
N ARG A 333 -9.69 -12.32 -13.17
CA ARG A 333 -8.42 -11.68 -12.71
C ARG A 333 -8.67 -10.50 -11.77
N SER A 334 -9.67 -9.68 -12.06
CA SER A 334 -10.03 -8.54 -11.21
C SER A 334 -10.48 -8.99 -9.81
N SER A 335 -11.29 -10.06 -9.72
CA SER A 335 -11.71 -10.65 -8.44
C SER A 335 -10.54 -11.25 -7.67
N ALA A 336 -9.60 -11.92 -8.37
CA ALA A 336 -8.39 -12.47 -7.74
C ALA A 336 -7.49 -11.38 -7.17
N VAL A 337 -7.29 -10.28 -7.91
CA VAL A 337 -6.54 -9.11 -7.43
C VAL A 337 -7.27 -8.43 -6.28
N GLY A 338 -8.61 -8.32 -6.32
CA GLY A 338 -9.41 -7.79 -5.21
C GLY A 338 -9.22 -8.59 -3.92
N LEU A 339 -9.25 -9.92 -3.99
CA LEU A 339 -8.99 -10.80 -2.84
C LEU A 339 -7.54 -10.66 -2.32
N TYR A 340 -6.56 -10.50 -3.22
CA TYR A 340 -5.19 -10.21 -2.83
C TYR A 340 -5.09 -8.89 -2.05
N VAL A 341 -5.74 -7.83 -2.53
CA VAL A 341 -5.78 -6.52 -1.86
C VAL A 341 -6.44 -6.63 -0.48
N THR A 342 -7.56 -7.35 -0.38
CA THR A 342 -8.22 -7.63 0.91
C THR A 342 -7.28 -8.34 1.87
N SER A 343 -6.64 -9.43 1.43
CA SER A 343 -5.67 -10.17 2.25
C SER A 343 -4.49 -9.29 2.67
N PHE A 344 -3.95 -8.51 1.76
CA PHE A 344 -2.86 -7.57 1.98
C PHE A 344 -3.18 -6.57 3.09
N TYR A 345 -4.31 -5.86 3.00
CA TYR A 345 -4.71 -4.88 4.00
C TYR A 345 -5.16 -5.50 5.33
N THR A 346 -5.74 -6.71 5.30
CA THR A 346 -5.98 -7.51 6.50
C THR A 346 -4.66 -7.80 7.22
N GLY A 347 -3.63 -8.20 6.46
CA GLY A 347 -2.27 -8.35 6.99
C GLY A 347 -1.74 -7.11 7.68
N GLY A 348 -1.98 -5.92 7.09
CA GLY A 348 -1.61 -4.64 7.70
C GLY A 348 -2.31 -4.39 9.03
N SER A 349 -3.61 -4.71 9.13
CA SER A 349 -4.36 -4.57 10.37
C SER A 349 -3.82 -5.49 11.47
N PHE A 350 -3.53 -6.74 11.12
CA PHE A 350 -2.90 -7.69 12.06
C PHE A 350 -1.47 -7.28 12.40
N GLY A 351 -0.72 -6.70 11.45
CA GLY A 351 0.64 -6.18 11.69
C GLY A 351 0.67 -5.06 12.74
N ALA A 352 -0.34 -4.16 12.74
CA ALA A 352 -0.47 -3.17 13.78
C ALA A 352 -0.92 -3.78 15.11
N ALA A 353 -1.96 -4.62 15.12
CA ALA A 353 -2.55 -5.17 16.33
C ALA A 353 -1.62 -6.18 17.05
N VAL A 354 -1.06 -7.15 16.30
CA VAL A 354 -0.12 -8.15 16.87
C VAL A 354 1.24 -7.51 17.16
N GLY A 355 1.66 -6.53 16.34
CA GLY A 355 2.84 -5.71 16.63
C GLY A 355 2.71 -4.92 17.93
N ALA A 356 1.51 -4.39 18.22
CA ALA A 356 1.22 -3.74 19.51
C ALA A 356 1.42 -4.68 20.69
N PHE A 357 0.94 -5.91 20.57
CA PHE A 357 1.16 -6.93 21.59
C PHE A 357 2.66 -7.28 21.75
N ALA A 358 3.37 -7.48 20.64
CA ALA A 358 4.81 -7.71 20.69
C ALA A 358 5.56 -6.55 21.34
N TRP A 359 5.16 -5.30 21.02
CA TRP A 359 5.73 -4.11 21.64
C TRP A 359 5.57 -4.10 23.17
N THR A 360 4.42 -4.50 23.70
CA THR A 360 4.20 -4.56 25.16
C THR A 360 5.02 -5.67 25.84
N LEU A 361 5.35 -6.75 25.13
CA LEU A 361 6.14 -7.86 25.67
C LEU A 361 7.65 -7.56 25.74
N GLY A 362 8.20 -6.86 24.77
CA GLY A 362 9.66 -6.69 24.70
C GLY A 362 10.11 -5.54 23.79
N GLY A 363 9.26 -4.53 23.58
CA GLY A 363 9.60 -3.35 22.80
C GLY A 363 10.02 -3.67 21.36
N TRP A 364 11.01 -2.93 20.87
CA TRP A 364 11.47 -3.07 19.48
C TRP A 364 12.00 -4.45 19.15
N SER A 365 12.77 -5.08 20.04
CA SER A 365 13.34 -6.42 19.80
C SER A 365 12.27 -7.49 19.60
N ALA A 366 11.17 -7.43 20.35
CA ALA A 366 10.04 -8.34 20.15
C ALA A 366 9.30 -8.07 18.82
N CYS A 367 9.16 -6.82 18.39
CA CYS A 367 8.64 -6.50 17.08
C CYS A 367 9.52 -7.03 15.95
N VAL A 368 10.84 -6.90 16.06
CA VAL A 368 11.81 -7.46 15.10
C VAL A 368 11.70 -8.98 15.03
N ALA A 369 11.62 -9.66 16.17
CA ALA A 369 11.44 -11.11 16.23
C ALA A 369 10.13 -11.55 15.56
N LEU A 370 9.03 -10.84 15.81
CA LEU A 370 7.73 -11.07 15.18
C LEU A 370 7.79 -10.92 13.65
N VAL A 371 8.41 -9.85 13.17
CA VAL A 371 8.59 -9.58 11.73
C VAL A 371 9.47 -10.66 11.10
N ALA A 372 10.58 -11.03 11.73
CA ALA A 372 11.45 -12.10 11.25
C ALA A 372 10.72 -13.45 11.18
N ALA A 373 9.93 -13.80 12.18
CA ALA A 373 9.10 -15.01 12.19
C ALA A 373 8.10 -15.01 11.03
N MET A 374 7.39 -13.89 10.80
CA MET A 374 6.46 -13.76 9.65
C MET A 374 7.19 -13.88 8.31
N LEU A 375 8.39 -13.32 8.17
CA LEU A 375 9.21 -13.44 6.96
C LEU A 375 9.63 -14.90 6.71
N VAL A 376 9.99 -15.65 7.76
CA VAL A 376 10.29 -17.10 7.66
C VAL A 376 9.06 -17.88 7.21
N ILE A 377 7.87 -17.57 7.77
CA ILE A 377 6.60 -18.18 7.34
C ILE A 377 6.34 -17.87 5.87
N MET A 378 6.53 -16.64 5.43
CA MET A 378 6.37 -16.25 4.01
C MET A 378 7.34 -17.02 3.12
N ALA A 379 8.60 -17.16 3.49
CA ALA A 379 9.60 -17.94 2.75
C ALA A 379 9.17 -19.40 2.64
N ALA A 380 8.71 -20.01 3.73
CA ALA A 380 8.19 -21.39 3.74
C ALA A 380 7.00 -21.54 2.79
N ILE A 381 6.02 -20.63 2.81
CA ILE A 381 4.88 -20.65 1.89
C ILE A 381 5.35 -20.56 0.44
N VAL A 382 6.29 -19.67 0.12
CA VAL A 382 6.85 -19.55 -1.24
C VAL A 382 7.56 -20.83 -1.68
N VAL A 383 8.34 -21.43 -0.78
CA VAL A 383 9.08 -22.69 -1.06
C VAL A 383 8.13 -23.87 -1.25
N LEU A 384 7.08 -23.97 -0.48
CA LEU A 384 6.19 -25.14 -0.48
C LEU A 384 5.08 -25.05 -1.54
N ALA A 385 4.54 -23.85 -1.77
CA ALA A 385 3.31 -23.69 -2.55
C ALA A 385 3.52 -23.03 -3.93
N TRP A 386 4.56 -22.22 -4.13
CA TRP A 386 4.79 -21.64 -5.45
C TRP A 386 5.50 -22.64 -6.35
N THR A 387 4.84 -23.07 -7.41
CA THR A 387 5.47 -23.93 -8.42
C THR A 387 6.57 -23.14 -9.14
N GLY A 388 7.73 -23.80 -9.32
CA GLY A 388 8.76 -23.27 -10.22
C GLY A 388 8.13 -23.07 -11.60
N THR A 389 8.45 -21.96 -12.27
CA THR A 389 8.14 -21.81 -13.69
C THR A 389 8.79 -22.98 -14.40
N SER A 390 8.01 -24.01 -14.82
CA SER A 390 8.42 -24.86 -15.91
C SER A 390 8.84 -23.90 -17.04
N ARG A 391 10.08 -24.09 -17.56
CA ARG A 391 10.53 -23.40 -18.77
C ARG A 391 9.33 -23.35 -19.70
N GLN A 392 8.97 -22.17 -20.18
CA GLN A 392 8.02 -22.06 -21.28
C GLN A 392 8.51 -23.06 -22.34
N GLU A 393 7.69 -24.07 -22.62
CA GLU A 393 7.88 -24.88 -23.78
C GLU A 393 7.99 -23.91 -24.95
N THR A 394 9.18 -23.83 -25.53
CA THR A 394 9.39 -23.21 -26.83
C THR A 394 8.31 -23.79 -27.75
N PRO A 395 7.50 -22.94 -28.42
CA PRO A 395 6.56 -23.46 -29.39
C PRO A 395 7.36 -24.37 -30.34
N SER A 396 6.94 -25.63 -30.48
CA SER A 396 7.53 -26.54 -31.46
C SER A 396 7.49 -25.83 -32.83
N PRO A 397 8.57 -25.89 -33.63
CA PRO A 397 8.53 -25.37 -34.99
C PRO A 397 7.35 -26.03 -35.71
N ILE A 398 6.48 -25.23 -36.28
CA ILE A 398 5.42 -25.68 -37.17
C ILE A 398 6.13 -26.37 -38.30
N GLU A 399 6.01 -27.70 -38.42
CA GLU A 399 6.42 -28.42 -39.62
C GLU A 399 5.64 -27.85 -40.82
N PRO A 400 6.32 -27.42 -41.86
CA PRO A 400 5.63 -27.00 -43.08
C PRO A 400 5.01 -28.22 -43.75
N ALA A 401 3.71 -28.13 -44.04
CA ALA A 401 2.96 -29.10 -44.86
C ALA A 401 3.30 -28.94 -46.34
#